data_66ae5a7df2f61628075c16c660a2e181
#
_entry.id   66ae5a7df2f61628075c16c660a2e181
#
_cell.length_a   1.000
_cell.length_b   1.000
_cell.length_c   1.000
_cell.angle_alpha   90.00
_cell.angle_beta   90.00
_cell.angle_gamma   90.00
#
_symmetry.space_group_name_H-M   'P 1'
#
loop_
_entity.id
_entity.type
_entity.pdbx_description
1 polymer ?
#
loop_
_entity_poly.entity_id
_entity_poly.type
_entity_poly.pdbx_seq_one_letter_code
_entity_poly.pdbx_strand_id
1 'polypeptide(L)'
;MNVAITGSGGFIGSHLSKRLEMFGHRVTPLRRYLFAQEGVDCLAQALAGCHAVINLAGAPIDRRWTDAYKRELVESRIMTTRKLVEAVNRLHEPPGVMISASAVGYYGSSGGCHGELDAPEADSFLAELCVAWEKEAGLVNSSVRLVLTRFGVVLSPDGGALPEMMRPARFGVTATAGNPDHLFSWVALE
;
A
#
# COMPACT_ATOMS: atom_id res chain seq x y z
N MET A 1 1.74 21.70 1.20
CA MET A 1 0.43 21.03 1.13
C MET A 1 0.24 20.23 2.42
N ASN A 2 -1.02 19.95 2.82
CA ASN A 2 -1.32 18.99 3.87
C ASN A 2 -1.57 17.62 3.23
N VAL A 3 -0.88 16.59 3.67
CA VAL A 3 -0.96 15.24 3.11
C VAL A 3 -1.33 14.27 4.23
N ALA A 4 -2.46 13.59 4.10
CA ALA A 4 -2.86 12.54 5.03
C ALA A 4 -2.29 11.19 4.59
N ILE A 5 -1.75 10.40 5.53
CA ILE A 5 -1.09 9.13 5.20
C ILE A 5 -1.58 8.02 6.15
N THR A 6 -2.17 6.95 5.59
CA THR A 6 -2.35 5.69 6.32
C THR A 6 -1.05 4.89 6.29
N GLY A 7 -0.78 4.11 7.32
CA GLY A 7 0.48 3.34 7.37
C GLY A 7 1.74 4.19 7.50
N SER A 8 1.63 5.45 7.93
CA SER A 8 2.74 6.41 8.11
C SER A 8 3.85 5.93 9.06
N GLY A 9 3.58 4.98 9.94
CA GLY A 9 4.59 4.35 10.82
C GLY A 9 5.24 3.08 10.25
N GLY A 10 4.81 2.64 9.06
CA GLY A 10 5.40 1.48 8.37
C GLY A 10 6.70 1.84 7.63
N PHE A 11 7.33 0.83 7.02
CA PHE A 11 8.60 0.98 6.31
C PHE A 11 8.55 2.09 5.24
N ILE A 12 7.65 2.00 4.27
CA ILE A 12 7.50 3.00 3.22
C ILE A 12 6.94 4.32 3.78
N GLY A 13 5.89 4.22 4.62
CA GLY A 13 5.17 5.39 5.12
C GLY A 13 6.01 6.32 5.99
N SER A 14 6.90 5.78 6.82
CA SER A 14 7.80 6.58 7.67
C SER A 14 8.85 7.32 6.86
N HIS A 15 9.40 6.68 5.83
CA HIS A 15 10.36 7.30 4.91
C HIS A 15 9.68 8.42 4.09
N LEU A 16 8.53 8.12 3.50
CA LEU A 16 7.74 9.08 2.74
C LEU A 16 7.33 10.30 3.58
N SER A 17 6.90 10.07 4.84
CA SER A 17 6.53 11.16 5.75
C SER A 17 7.71 12.11 5.97
N LYS A 18 8.89 11.58 6.29
CA LYS A 18 10.10 12.39 6.46
C LYS A 18 10.46 13.18 5.19
N ARG A 19 10.39 12.54 4.01
CA ARG A 19 10.69 13.22 2.73
C ARG A 19 9.71 14.35 2.47
N LEU A 20 8.41 14.13 2.65
CA LEU A 20 7.40 15.18 2.48
C LEU A 20 7.63 16.36 3.43
N GLU A 21 7.95 16.10 4.70
CA GLU A 21 8.25 17.14 5.68
C GLU A 21 9.51 17.92 5.30
N MET A 22 10.56 17.26 4.81
CA MET A 22 11.77 17.91 4.30
C MET A 22 11.49 18.84 3.10
N PHE A 23 10.47 18.54 2.29
CA PHE A 23 10.02 19.40 1.20
C PHE A 23 8.98 20.45 1.64
N GLY A 24 8.80 20.66 2.94
CA GLY A 24 7.92 21.68 3.49
C GLY A 24 6.42 21.33 3.43
N HIS A 25 6.08 20.05 3.29
CA HIS A 25 4.70 19.59 3.39
C HIS A 25 4.37 19.22 4.83
N ARG A 26 3.11 19.38 5.20
CA ARG A 26 2.59 18.92 6.49
C ARG A 26 2.01 17.52 6.33
N VAL A 27 2.45 16.57 7.17
CA VAL A 27 1.93 15.21 7.17
C VAL A 27 0.93 15.03 8.31
N THR A 28 -0.25 14.51 7.98
CA THR A 28 -1.28 14.09 8.93
C THR A 28 -1.32 12.56 8.99
N PRO A 29 -0.77 11.93 10.04
CA PRO A 29 -0.76 10.48 10.17
C PRO A 29 -2.16 9.96 10.52
N LEU A 30 -2.75 9.15 9.64
CA LEU A 30 -4.00 8.45 9.90
C LEU A 30 -3.72 7.14 10.65
N ARG A 31 -3.83 7.21 11.97
CA ARG A 31 -3.47 6.10 12.86
C ARG A 31 -4.57 5.04 12.94
N ARG A 32 -4.21 3.80 13.26
CA ARG A 32 -5.10 2.63 13.30
C ARG A 32 -6.37 2.84 14.14
N TYR A 33 -6.29 3.58 15.25
CA TYR A 33 -7.46 3.82 16.12
C TYR A 33 -8.59 4.58 15.40
N LEU A 34 -8.28 5.41 14.38
CA LEU A 34 -9.30 6.11 13.59
C LEU A 34 -10.16 5.14 12.77
N PHE A 35 -9.61 3.99 12.43
CA PHE A 35 -10.30 2.94 11.67
C PHE A 35 -11.03 1.92 12.55
N ALA A 36 -10.75 1.92 13.86
CA ALA A 36 -11.41 1.06 14.83
C ALA A 36 -12.76 1.61 15.32
N GLN A 37 -13.04 2.91 15.08
CA GLN A 37 -14.28 3.58 15.48
C GLN A 37 -15.48 3.05 14.66
N GLU A 38 -16.66 3.07 15.29
CA GLU A 38 -17.91 2.90 14.55
C GLU A 38 -18.14 4.15 13.69
N GLY A 39 -18.35 3.94 12.39
CA GLY A 39 -18.44 5.03 11.42
C GLY A 39 -17.10 5.64 11.02
N VAL A 40 -17.14 6.75 10.31
CA VAL A 40 -15.96 7.39 9.71
C VAL A 40 -15.83 8.88 10.07
N ASP A 41 -16.62 9.40 11.01
CA ASP A 41 -16.66 10.83 11.31
C ASP A 41 -15.32 11.36 11.86
N CYS A 42 -14.69 10.62 12.78
CA CYS A 42 -13.35 10.96 13.27
C CYS A 42 -12.29 10.93 12.16
N LEU A 43 -12.42 9.99 11.22
CA LEU A 43 -11.52 9.89 10.07
C LEU A 43 -11.76 11.05 9.10
N ALA A 44 -13.01 11.40 8.81
CA ALA A 44 -13.36 12.56 7.98
C ALA A 44 -12.84 13.87 8.61
N GLN A 45 -12.98 14.04 9.92
CA GLN A 45 -12.43 15.18 10.64
C GLN A 45 -10.90 15.27 10.53
N ALA A 46 -10.20 14.13 10.62
CA ALA A 46 -8.75 14.07 10.46
C ALA A 46 -8.28 14.38 9.02
N LEU A 47 -9.15 14.15 8.02
CA LEU A 47 -8.91 14.44 6.62
C LEU A 47 -9.26 15.87 6.21
N ALA A 48 -10.00 16.61 7.03
CA ALA A 48 -10.43 17.96 6.70
C ALA A 48 -9.23 18.89 6.42
N GLY A 49 -9.29 19.61 5.31
CA GLY A 49 -8.21 20.51 4.85
C GLY A 49 -6.95 19.80 4.34
N CYS A 50 -6.99 18.49 4.12
CA CYS A 50 -5.93 17.77 3.44
C CYS A 50 -6.06 17.94 1.91
N HIS A 51 -4.94 18.19 1.24
CA HIS A 51 -4.88 18.35 -0.22
C HIS A 51 -4.69 17.02 -0.95
N ALA A 52 -4.07 16.06 -0.27
CA ALA A 52 -3.80 14.72 -0.78
C ALA A 52 -3.96 13.67 0.31
N VAL A 53 -4.34 12.45 -0.09
CA VAL A 53 -4.39 11.27 0.76
C VAL A 53 -3.53 10.17 0.16
N ILE A 54 -2.69 9.55 0.98
CA ILE A 54 -1.84 8.42 0.58
C ILE A 54 -2.21 7.22 1.44
N ASN A 55 -2.67 6.16 0.80
CA ASN A 55 -3.10 4.93 1.45
C ASN A 55 -2.03 3.84 1.31
N LEU A 56 -1.25 3.64 2.39
CA LEU A 56 -0.18 2.62 2.47
C LEU A 56 -0.46 1.56 3.54
N ALA A 57 -1.65 1.57 4.14
CA ALA A 57 -1.96 0.63 5.21
C ALA A 57 -2.14 -0.79 4.70
N GLY A 58 -1.52 -1.73 5.39
CA GLY A 58 -1.65 -3.16 5.12
C GLY A 58 -0.81 -3.97 6.09
N ALA A 59 -1.27 -5.16 6.47
CA ALA A 59 -0.47 -6.11 7.23
C ALA A 59 0.73 -6.59 6.39
N PRO A 60 1.89 -6.87 6.99
CA PRO A 60 3.08 -7.37 6.30
C PRO A 60 2.79 -8.68 5.55
N ILE A 61 3.42 -8.89 4.39
CA ILE A 61 3.22 -10.11 3.59
C ILE A 61 4.29 -11.19 3.82
N ASP A 62 5.29 -10.89 4.65
CA ASP A 62 6.47 -11.71 4.93
C ASP A 62 6.26 -12.80 6.00
N ARG A 63 5.03 -12.95 6.51
CA ARG A 63 4.65 -13.98 7.48
C ARG A 63 4.09 -15.22 6.79
N ARG A 64 4.05 -16.34 7.53
CA ARG A 64 3.41 -17.57 7.04
C ARG A 64 1.91 -17.33 6.79
N TRP A 65 1.44 -17.63 5.59
CA TRP A 65 0.06 -17.43 5.16
C TRP A 65 -0.85 -18.58 5.61
N THR A 66 -1.24 -18.55 6.87
CA THR A 66 -2.35 -19.35 7.37
C THR A 66 -3.68 -18.71 6.93
N ASP A 67 -4.79 -19.45 6.99
CA ASP A 67 -6.11 -18.90 6.66
C ASP A 67 -6.49 -17.70 7.54
N ALA A 68 -6.10 -17.73 8.82
CA ALA A 68 -6.26 -16.58 9.71
C ALA A 68 -5.47 -15.38 9.24
N TYR A 69 -4.19 -15.60 8.82
CA TYR A 69 -3.36 -14.50 8.36
C TYR A 69 -3.76 -13.96 6.98
N LYS A 70 -4.25 -14.82 6.08
CA LYS A 70 -4.85 -14.38 4.83
C LYS A 70 -6.06 -13.46 5.06
N ARG A 71 -6.91 -13.79 6.04
CA ARG A 71 -8.01 -12.88 6.45
C ARG A 71 -7.47 -11.54 6.95
N GLU A 72 -6.44 -11.53 7.78
CA GLU A 72 -5.79 -10.28 8.24
C GLU A 72 -5.23 -9.46 7.06
N LEU A 73 -4.60 -10.10 6.07
CA LEU A 73 -4.11 -9.45 4.87
C LEU A 73 -5.23 -8.76 4.08
N VAL A 74 -6.37 -9.43 3.95
CA VAL A 74 -7.59 -8.90 3.29
C VAL A 74 -8.17 -7.74 4.11
N GLU A 75 -8.48 -7.98 5.38
CA GLU A 75 -9.13 -7.00 6.25
C GLU A 75 -8.30 -5.71 6.38
N SER A 76 -7.00 -5.84 6.60
CA SER A 76 -6.11 -4.69 6.77
C SER A 76 -6.05 -3.78 5.54
N ARG A 77 -6.37 -4.28 4.35
CA ARG A 77 -6.38 -3.51 3.09
C ARG A 77 -7.79 -3.08 2.71
N ILE A 78 -8.70 -4.04 2.59
CA ILE A 78 -10.05 -3.80 2.08
C ILE A 78 -10.85 -2.92 3.03
N MET A 79 -10.93 -3.28 4.33
CA MET A 79 -11.71 -2.51 5.29
C MET A 79 -11.12 -1.14 5.57
N THR A 80 -9.78 -1.04 5.62
CA THR A 80 -9.10 0.25 5.79
C THR A 80 -9.37 1.17 4.60
N THR A 81 -9.24 0.66 3.37
CA THR A 81 -9.49 1.45 2.15
C THR A 81 -10.96 1.86 2.05
N ARG A 82 -11.89 0.94 2.34
CA ARG A 82 -13.32 1.24 2.35
C ARG A 82 -13.66 2.40 3.29
N LYS A 83 -13.22 2.32 4.56
CA LYS A 83 -13.44 3.40 5.54
C LYS A 83 -12.78 4.71 5.12
N LEU A 84 -11.59 4.64 4.53
CA LEU A 84 -10.89 5.82 4.04
C LEU A 84 -11.66 6.49 2.90
N VAL A 85 -12.10 5.72 1.91
CA VAL A 85 -12.92 6.19 0.78
C VAL A 85 -14.25 6.77 1.25
N GLU A 86 -14.94 6.06 2.17
CA GLU A 86 -16.19 6.56 2.77
C GLU A 86 -15.97 7.91 3.48
N ALA A 87 -14.88 8.05 4.25
CA ALA A 87 -14.55 9.29 4.92
C ALA A 87 -14.25 10.43 3.92
N VAL A 88 -13.47 10.15 2.87
CA VAL A 88 -13.17 11.11 1.80
C VAL A 88 -14.45 11.56 1.09
N ASN A 89 -15.34 10.62 0.78
CA ASN A 89 -16.59 10.90 0.07
C ASN A 89 -17.61 11.71 0.90
N ARG A 90 -17.46 11.75 2.24
CA ARG A 90 -18.29 12.58 3.13
C ARG A 90 -17.82 14.02 3.24
N LEU A 91 -16.60 14.32 2.78
CA LEU A 91 -16.08 15.68 2.89
C LEU A 91 -16.77 16.62 1.91
N HIS A 92 -17.13 17.80 2.37
CA HIS A 92 -17.63 18.88 1.53
C HIS A 92 -16.52 19.37 0.56
N GLU A 93 -15.30 19.46 1.07
CA GLU A 93 -14.09 19.81 0.31
C GLU A 93 -13.12 18.60 0.36
N PRO A 94 -13.26 17.64 -0.55
CA PRO A 94 -12.40 16.47 -0.57
C PRO A 94 -10.99 16.81 -1.06
N PRO A 95 -9.98 15.98 -0.75
CA PRO A 95 -8.63 16.14 -1.29
C PRO A 95 -8.65 16.04 -2.82
N GLY A 96 -7.77 16.78 -3.50
CA GLY A 96 -7.67 16.75 -4.96
C GLY A 96 -7.14 15.42 -5.51
N VAL A 97 -6.43 14.64 -4.70
CA VAL A 97 -5.83 13.35 -5.11
C VAL A 97 -5.82 12.33 -3.98
N MET A 98 -6.15 11.10 -4.31
CA MET A 98 -5.95 9.93 -3.48
C MET A 98 -4.98 8.96 -4.19
N ILE A 99 -3.84 8.68 -3.56
CA ILE A 99 -2.87 7.69 -4.02
C ILE A 99 -3.07 6.44 -3.18
N SER A 100 -3.47 5.33 -3.78
CA SER A 100 -3.66 4.06 -3.07
C SER A 100 -2.62 3.04 -3.53
N ALA A 101 -1.93 2.47 -2.56
CA ALA A 101 -1.03 1.36 -2.81
C ALA A 101 -1.79 0.15 -3.38
N SER A 102 -1.14 -0.53 -4.28
CA SER A 102 -1.40 -1.86 -4.78
C SER A 102 -0.06 -2.58 -4.94
N ALA A 103 -0.01 -3.71 -5.61
CA ALA A 103 1.23 -4.44 -5.79
C ALA A 103 1.29 -5.14 -7.17
N VAL A 104 2.51 -5.40 -7.65
CA VAL A 104 2.74 -6.21 -8.86
C VAL A 104 2.19 -7.63 -8.76
N GLY A 105 1.86 -8.10 -7.55
CA GLY A 105 1.10 -9.33 -7.34
C GLY A 105 -0.26 -9.36 -8.06
N TYR A 106 -0.76 -8.22 -8.53
CA TYR A 106 -1.91 -8.11 -9.44
C TYR A 106 -1.72 -8.92 -10.72
N TYR A 107 -0.50 -8.93 -11.26
CA TYR A 107 -0.14 -9.64 -12.50
C TYR A 107 0.29 -11.08 -12.27
N GLY A 108 0.37 -11.53 -11.00
CA GLY A 108 0.80 -12.87 -10.63
C GLY A 108 2.28 -13.15 -10.87
N SER A 109 2.59 -14.42 -11.18
CA SER A 109 3.95 -14.92 -11.34
C SER A 109 4.22 -15.54 -12.73
N SER A 110 3.33 -15.31 -13.69
CA SER A 110 3.36 -15.96 -15.01
C SER A 110 4.56 -15.58 -15.90
N GLY A 111 5.38 -14.64 -15.46
CA GLY A 111 6.56 -14.17 -16.20
C GLY A 111 6.19 -13.26 -17.37
N GLY A 112 7.01 -12.26 -17.62
CA GLY A 112 6.79 -11.32 -18.73
C GLY A 112 6.78 -9.86 -18.25
N CYS A 113 6.68 -8.95 -19.21
CA CYS A 113 6.49 -7.54 -18.95
C CYS A 113 5.00 -7.23 -19.01
N HIS A 114 4.48 -6.56 -18.00
CA HIS A 114 3.09 -6.16 -17.91
C HIS A 114 2.96 -4.65 -17.99
N GLY A 115 1.92 -4.20 -18.72
CA GLY A 115 1.51 -2.82 -18.78
C GLY A 115 0.41 -2.49 -17.75
N GLU A 116 0.11 -1.22 -17.60
CA GLU A 116 -0.90 -0.75 -16.63
C GLU A 116 -2.31 -1.27 -16.92
N LEU A 117 -2.61 -1.56 -18.19
CA LEU A 117 -3.94 -2.00 -18.67
C LEU A 117 -4.08 -3.53 -18.76
N ASP A 118 -3.04 -4.27 -18.45
CA ASP A 118 -3.09 -5.73 -18.50
C ASP A 118 -4.04 -6.26 -17.42
N ALA A 119 -4.69 -7.37 -17.76
CA ALA A 119 -5.60 -8.05 -16.85
C ALA A 119 -4.85 -8.65 -15.64
N PRO A 120 -5.52 -8.79 -14.49
CA PRO A 120 -4.94 -9.51 -13.35
C PRO A 120 -4.80 -10.99 -13.66
N GLU A 121 -3.85 -11.63 -12.97
CA GLU A 121 -3.75 -13.11 -13.02
C GLU A 121 -5.00 -13.76 -12.43
N ALA A 122 -5.48 -14.82 -13.07
CA ALA A 122 -6.53 -15.64 -12.50
C ALA A 122 -5.94 -16.60 -11.44
N ASP A 123 -6.77 -16.98 -10.47
CA ASP A 123 -6.49 -18.03 -9.47
C ASP A 123 -5.27 -17.79 -8.55
N SER A 124 -4.89 -16.53 -8.36
CA SER A 124 -3.84 -16.13 -7.42
C SER A 124 -4.43 -15.32 -6.26
N PHE A 125 -4.19 -15.77 -5.02
CA PHE A 125 -4.62 -15.04 -3.81
C PHE A 125 -4.12 -13.58 -3.79
N LEU A 126 -2.89 -13.33 -4.23
CA LEU A 126 -2.37 -11.97 -4.26
C LEU A 126 -3.03 -11.12 -5.35
N ALA A 127 -3.31 -11.69 -6.51
CA ALA A 127 -4.01 -10.99 -7.57
C ALA A 127 -5.45 -10.67 -7.16
N GLU A 128 -6.18 -11.64 -6.60
CA GLU A 128 -7.52 -11.41 -6.06
C GLU A 128 -7.53 -10.31 -4.98
N LEU A 129 -6.54 -10.34 -4.07
CA LEU A 129 -6.39 -9.31 -3.05
C LEU A 129 -6.15 -7.93 -3.67
N CYS A 130 -5.25 -7.81 -4.65
CA CYS A 130 -4.97 -6.55 -5.34
C CYS A 130 -6.21 -6.03 -6.08
N VAL A 131 -6.92 -6.89 -6.81
CA VAL A 131 -8.16 -6.54 -7.52
C VAL A 131 -9.22 -6.00 -6.55
N ALA A 132 -9.45 -6.72 -5.45
CA ALA A 132 -10.41 -6.27 -4.44
C ALA A 132 -9.99 -4.96 -3.78
N TRP A 133 -8.70 -4.77 -3.54
CA TRP A 133 -8.15 -3.55 -2.95
C TRP A 133 -8.30 -2.35 -3.88
N GLU A 134 -7.91 -2.50 -5.16
CA GLU A 134 -8.07 -1.47 -6.19
C GLU A 134 -9.54 -1.12 -6.43
N LYS A 135 -10.43 -2.12 -6.39
CA LYS A 135 -11.89 -1.91 -6.50
C LYS A 135 -12.42 -1.02 -5.36
N GLU A 136 -12.01 -1.25 -4.11
CA GLU A 136 -12.44 -0.40 -2.99
C GLU A 136 -11.90 1.03 -3.13
N ALA A 137 -10.66 1.21 -3.57
CA ALA A 137 -10.12 2.54 -3.83
C ALA A 137 -10.87 3.25 -4.97
N GLY A 138 -11.33 2.51 -5.98
CA GLY A 138 -12.11 3.01 -7.11
C GLY A 138 -13.47 3.57 -6.75
N LEU A 139 -13.96 3.35 -5.54
CA LEU A 139 -15.23 3.91 -5.06
C LEU A 139 -15.10 5.36 -4.54
N VAL A 140 -13.92 5.95 -4.62
CA VAL A 140 -13.72 7.37 -4.31
C VAL A 140 -14.47 8.25 -5.29
N ASN A 141 -15.01 9.38 -4.80
CA ASN A 141 -15.75 10.35 -5.61
C ASN A 141 -14.94 10.79 -6.84
N SER A 142 -15.59 10.91 -7.98
CA SER A 142 -14.98 11.28 -9.27
C SER A 142 -14.32 12.67 -9.27
N SER A 143 -14.64 13.53 -8.29
CA SER A 143 -13.95 14.81 -8.08
C SER A 143 -12.53 14.64 -7.52
N VAL A 144 -12.20 13.45 -6.97
CA VAL A 144 -10.90 13.11 -6.43
C VAL A 144 -10.12 12.30 -7.47
N ARG A 145 -8.96 12.79 -7.88
CA ARG A 145 -8.09 12.03 -8.78
C ARG A 145 -7.54 10.79 -8.07
N LEU A 146 -7.95 9.59 -8.48
CA LEU A 146 -7.37 8.35 -7.98
C LEU A 146 -6.09 7.99 -8.74
N VAL A 147 -5.06 7.61 -8.00
CA VAL A 147 -3.81 7.02 -8.52
C VAL A 147 -3.58 5.68 -7.81
N LEU A 148 -3.54 4.60 -8.58
CA LEU A 148 -3.20 3.26 -8.07
C LEU A 148 -1.71 2.99 -8.32
N THR A 149 -0.97 2.62 -7.27
CA THR A 149 0.47 2.36 -7.38
C THR A 149 0.75 0.88 -7.13
N ARG A 150 1.01 0.12 -8.19
CA ARG A 150 1.35 -1.31 -8.13
C ARG A 150 2.85 -1.47 -7.85
N PHE A 151 3.20 -1.45 -6.57
CA PHE A 151 4.60 -1.56 -6.14
C PHE A 151 5.20 -2.92 -6.45
N GLY A 152 6.41 -2.93 -7.02
CA GLY A 152 7.34 -4.04 -6.89
C GLY A 152 7.87 -4.16 -5.46
N VAL A 153 8.82 -5.06 -5.22
CA VAL A 153 9.45 -5.18 -3.91
C VAL A 153 10.26 -3.92 -3.62
N VAL A 154 9.92 -3.23 -2.54
CA VAL A 154 10.62 -2.01 -2.13
C VAL A 154 11.89 -2.40 -1.37
N LEU A 155 13.03 -2.00 -1.91
CA LEU A 155 14.35 -2.32 -1.37
C LEU A 155 15.00 -1.13 -0.69
N SER A 156 15.50 -1.33 0.53
CA SER A 156 16.36 -0.39 1.24
C SER A 156 17.21 -1.14 2.26
N PRO A 157 18.43 -0.68 2.55
CA PRO A 157 19.24 -1.26 3.62
C PRO A 157 18.62 -1.08 5.01
N ASP A 158 17.74 -0.08 5.19
CA ASP A 158 17.14 0.29 6.47
C ASP A 158 15.92 -0.55 6.85
N GLY A 159 15.48 -1.47 5.98
CA GLY A 159 14.31 -2.32 6.27
C GLY A 159 13.70 -2.96 5.03
N GLY A 160 12.53 -3.57 5.22
CA GLY A 160 11.85 -4.31 4.16
C GLY A 160 12.54 -5.62 3.81
N ALA A 161 12.48 -6.04 2.55
CA ALA A 161 12.96 -7.34 2.10
C ALA A 161 14.50 -7.44 2.01
N LEU A 162 15.21 -6.35 1.71
CA LEU A 162 16.64 -6.39 1.41
C LEU A 162 17.50 -6.91 2.58
N PRO A 163 17.33 -6.46 3.84
CA PRO A 163 18.09 -7.00 4.97
C PRO A 163 17.92 -8.52 5.16
N GLU A 164 16.72 -9.03 4.94
CA GLU A 164 16.43 -10.47 5.05
C GLU A 164 17.06 -11.26 3.89
N MET A 165 17.00 -10.73 2.68
CA MET A 165 17.67 -11.33 1.50
C MET A 165 19.19 -11.36 1.66
N MET A 166 19.78 -10.34 2.29
CA MET A 166 21.22 -10.23 2.54
C MET A 166 21.71 -11.07 3.73
N ARG A 167 20.81 -11.55 4.60
CA ARG A 167 21.18 -12.29 5.80
C ARG A 167 22.05 -13.52 5.51
N PRO A 168 21.73 -14.44 4.55
CA PRO A 168 22.58 -15.58 4.23
C PRO A 168 23.97 -15.18 3.69
N ALA A 169 24.03 -14.10 2.89
CA ALA A 169 25.27 -13.63 2.30
C ALA A 169 26.31 -13.18 3.33
N ARG A 170 25.88 -12.72 4.52
CA ARG A 170 26.77 -12.38 5.64
C ARG A 170 27.55 -13.59 6.18
N PHE A 171 27.06 -14.80 5.90
CA PHE A 171 27.72 -16.06 6.26
C PHE A 171 28.38 -16.75 5.04
N GLY A 172 28.59 -16.00 3.94
CA GLY A 172 29.18 -16.54 2.72
C GLY A 172 28.27 -17.48 1.93
N VAL A 173 26.96 -17.50 2.24
CA VAL A 173 25.98 -18.36 1.58
C VAL A 173 25.17 -17.51 0.60
N THR A 174 25.11 -17.94 -0.66
CA THR A 174 24.17 -17.42 -1.66
C THR A 174 23.04 -18.41 -1.83
N ALA A 175 21.80 -17.93 -1.82
CA ALA A 175 20.63 -18.76 -2.04
C ALA A 175 19.76 -18.12 -3.12
N THR A 176 19.29 -18.94 -4.05
CA THR A 176 18.26 -18.55 -5.02
C THR A 176 16.92 -19.04 -4.52
N ALA A 177 15.98 -18.13 -4.34
CA ALA A 177 14.62 -18.49 -3.96
C ALA A 177 13.76 -18.64 -5.24
N GLY A 178 13.31 -19.86 -5.51
CA GLY A 178 12.47 -20.15 -6.68
C GLY A 178 13.27 -20.36 -7.97
N ASN A 179 12.63 -20.11 -9.12
CA ASN A 179 13.25 -20.22 -10.43
C ASN A 179 14.17 -19.00 -10.70
N PRO A 180 15.47 -19.20 -11.00
CA PRO A 180 16.40 -18.11 -11.25
C PRO A 180 16.06 -17.25 -12.49
N ASP A 181 15.25 -17.78 -13.41
CA ASP A 181 14.83 -17.08 -14.63
C ASP A 181 13.59 -16.19 -14.41
N HIS A 182 13.00 -16.19 -13.20
CA HIS A 182 11.86 -15.33 -12.91
C HIS A 182 12.29 -13.88 -12.82
N LEU A 183 11.54 -13.01 -13.51
CA LEU A 183 11.69 -11.57 -13.40
C LEU A 183 11.27 -11.11 -11.99
N PHE A 184 12.10 -10.30 -11.38
CA PHE A 184 11.88 -9.75 -10.06
C PHE A 184 11.66 -8.24 -10.16
N SER A 185 10.41 -7.81 -9.98
CA SER A 185 10.06 -6.39 -9.96
C SER A 185 10.44 -5.75 -8.64
N TRP A 186 11.27 -4.73 -8.69
CA TRP A 186 11.70 -4.00 -7.50
C TRP A 186 11.84 -2.50 -7.75
N VAL A 187 11.85 -1.73 -6.67
CA VAL A 187 12.09 -0.29 -6.67
C VAL A 187 12.89 0.09 -5.42
N ALA A 188 13.82 1.03 -5.55
CA ALA A 188 14.52 1.61 -4.40
C ALA A 188 13.58 2.52 -3.60
N LEU A 189 13.78 2.58 -2.27
CA LEU A 189 12.98 3.43 -1.38
C LEU A 189 13.38 4.91 -1.45
N GLU A 190 14.48 5.27 -2.11
CA GLU A 190 15.06 6.63 -2.20
C GLU A 190 14.24 7.62 -3.04
#